data_a0633c95f158fe17da51fc2de339fcae
#
_entry.id   a0633c95f158fe17da51fc2de339fcae
#
_cell.length_a   1.000
_cell.length_b   1.000
_cell.length_c   1.000
_cell.angle_alpha   90.00
_cell.angle_beta   90.00
_cell.angle_gamma   90.00
#
_symmetry.space_group_name_H-M   'P 1'
#
loop_
_entity.id
_entity.type
_entity.pdbx_description
1 polymer ?
#
loop_
_entity_poly.entity_id
_entity_poly.type
_entity_poly.pdbx_seq_one_letter_code
_entity_poly.pdbx_strand_id
1 'polypeptide(L)'
;MAVLAGKGDDLETVVEQVLATRDRVVVERAGAPAAIMMSLRELEGLEYSIELLSEPKMVRRILEGEAALQSGNLYMGEELAALDPEARFVVRTLTGGLSLAPTPRAAGDDSWGLCASMPSRKALDELQFHVADATRNFVFGRLLAEPAAAGVELHGFLARRLATRVETALVIYRLDSVKRLVRLVEILNIGGMVGRTDNHHW
;
A
#
# COMPACT_ATOMS: atom_id res chain seq x y z
N MET A 1 12.08 -17.40 2.15
CA MET A 1 12.74 -18.68 2.56
C MET A 1 13.03 -18.55 4.04
N ALA A 2 12.67 -19.51 4.85
CA ALA A 2 12.95 -19.44 6.29
C ALA A 2 14.44 -19.81 6.52
N VAL A 3 15.15 -18.97 7.25
CA VAL A 3 16.52 -19.22 7.70
C VAL A 3 16.42 -19.78 9.12
N LEU A 4 17.18 -20.84 9.40
CA LEU A 4 17.27 -21.42 10.74
C LEU A 4 18.30 -20.63 11.54
N ALA A 5 17.89 -20.03 12.66
CA ALA A 5 18.84 -19.47 13.64
C ALA A 5 19.53 -20.61 14.38
N GLY A 6 20.84 -20.74 14.23
CA GLY A 6 21.66 -21.77 14.88
C GLY A 6 21.78 -21.55 16.38
N LYS A 7 22.22 -22.63 17.06
CA LYS A 7 22.53 -22.60 18.49
C LYS A 7 23.79 -21.74 18.72
N GLY A 8 23.65 -20.47 19.00
CA GLY A 8 24.77 -19.54 19.25
C GLY A 8 24.62 -18.17 18.56
N ASP A 9 23.61 -17.99 17.72
CA ASP A 9 23.36 -16.68 17.13
C ASP A 9 22.83 -15.72 18.21
N ASP A 10 23.42 -14.53 18.29
CA ASP A 10 22.93 -13.49 19.16
C ASP A 10 21.60 -12.95 18.63
N LEU A 11 20.66 -12.69 19.54
CA LEU A 11 19.32 -12.18 19.20
C LEU A 11 19.40 -10.91 18.33
N GLU A 12 20.35 -10.03 18.62
CA GLU A 12 20.53 -8.78 17.88
C GLU A 12 20.88 -9.05 16.41
N THR A 13 21.80 -9.98 16.15
CA THR A 13 22.16 -10.42 14.79
C THR A 13 20.97 -10.99 14.03
N VAL A 14 20.13 -11.78 14.69
CA VAL A 14 18.93 -12.36 14.08
C VAL A 14 17.90 -11.28 13.76
N VAL A 15 17.71 -10.30 14.64
CA VAL A 15 16.82 -9.15 14.40
C VAL A 15 17.33 -8.33 13.22
N GLU A 16 18.62 -8.00 13.17
CA GLU A 16 19.20 -7.26 12.04
C GLU A 16 19.03 -8.02 10.72
N GLN A 17 19.23 -9.33 10.71
CA GLN A 17 19.01 -10.17 9.55
C GLN A 17 17.55 -10.10 9.07
N VAL A 18 16.57 -10.27 9.98
CA VAL A 18 15.14 -10.18 9.66
C VAL A 18 14.79 -8.82 9.06
N LEU A 19 15.33 -7.74 9.60
CA LEU A 19 15.08 -6.38 9.11
C LEU A 19 15.73 -6.13 7.75
N ALA A 20 16.93 -6.63 7.51
CA ALA A 20 17.69 -6.43 6.28
C ALA A 20 17.14 -7.27 5.12
N THR A 21 16.88 -8.57 5.36
CA THR A 21 16.47 -9.51 4.29
C THR A 21 14.97 -9.60 4.10
N ARG A 22 14.17 -9.20 5.11
CA ARG A 22 12.72 -9.42 5.20
C ARG A 22 12.36 -10.92 5.14
N ASP A 23 13.31 -11.79 5.43
CA ASP A 23 13.07 -13.23 5.54
C ASP A 23 12.51 -13.57 6.93
N ARG A 24 11.78 -14.67 6.99
CA ARG A 24 11.33 -15.25 8.26
C ARG A 24 12.42 -16.14 8.80
N VAL A 25 12.75 -15.99 10.08
CA VAL A 25 13.69 -16.83 10.78
C VAL A 25 12.95 -17.81 11.66
N VAL A 26 13.18 -19.10 11.48
CA VAL A 26 12.63 -20.13 12.36
C VAL A 26 13.57 -20.28 13.56
N VAL A 27 13.03 -20.11 14.76
CA VAL A 27 13.73 -20.32 16.03
C VAL A 27 13.46 -21.73 16.51
N GLU A 28 14.52 -22.52 16.70
CA GLU A 28 14.43 -23.89 17.19
C GLU A 28 14.65 -23.97 18.70
N ARG A 29 13.95 -24.89 19.35
CA ARG A 29 14.17 -25.30 20.71
C ARG A 29 14.35 -26.82 20.78
N ALA A 30 15.48 -27.25 21.29
CA ALA A 30 15.83 -28.68 21.39
C ALA A 30 15.78 -29.43 20.04
N GLY A 31 16.14 -28.77 18.93
CA GLY A 31 16.16 -29.37 17.59
C GLY A 31 14.78 -29.44 16.89
N ALA A 32 13.77 -28.76 17.43
CA ALA A 32 12.46 -28.66 16.83
C ALA A 32 12.04 -27.19 16.63
N PRO A 33 11.37 -26.85 15.52
CA PRO A 33 10.81 -25.50 15.32
C PRO A 33 9.89 -25.12 16.47
N ALA A 34 10.14 -23.96 17.09
CA ALA A 34 9.41 -23.50 18.26
C ALA A 34 8.74 -22.13 18.04
N ALA A 35 9.35 -21.26 17.23
CA ALA A 35 8.82 -19.93 16.95
C ALA A 35 9.28 -19.46 15.56
N ILE A 36 8.64 -18.38 15.08
CA ILE A 36 9.06 -17.66 13.87
C ILE A 36 9.29 -16.20 14.27
N MET A 37 10.42 -15.65 13.87
CA MET A 37 10.71 -14.24 13.94
C MET A 37 10.54 -13.61 12.56
N MET A 38 9.78 -12.52 12.48
CA MET A 38 9.56 -11.74 11.26
C MET A 38 9.47 -10.26 11.61
N SER A 39 9.62 -9.39 10.62
CA SER A 39 9.42 -7.94 10.84
C SER A 39 7.94 -7.63 11.12
N LEU A 40 7.69 -6.58 11.92
CA LEU A 40 6.32 -6.10 12.16
C LEU A 40 5.62 -5.73 10.86
N ARG A 41 6.35 -5.18 9.89
CA ARG A 41 5.84 -4.85 8.57
C ARG A 41 5.36 -6.08 7.79
N GLU A 42 6.06 -7.20 7.92
CA GLU A 42 5.65 -8.47 7.29
C GLU A 42 4.42 -9.07 7.99
N LEU A 43 4.38 -9.00 9.31
CA LEU A 43 3.21 -9.43 10.07
C LEU A 43 1.97 -8.62 9.66
N GLU A 44 2.07 -7.31 9.61
CA GLU A 44 0.98 -6.43 9.18
C GLU A 44 0.49 -6.77 7.75
N GLY A 45 1.41 -7.04 6.82
CA GLY A 45 1.06 -7.47 5.47
C GLY A 45 0.34 -8.81 5.42
N LEU A 46 0.70 -9.75 6.29
CA LEU A 46 -0.01 -11.01 6.45
C LEU A 46 -1.42 -10.80 7.03
N GLU A 47 -1.56 -9.99 8.07
CA GLU A 47 -2.84 -9.68 8.70
C GLU A 47 -3.80 -9.03 7.71
N TYR A 48 -3.36 -8.00 6.97
CA TYR A 48 -4.17 -7.42 5.89
C TYR A 48 -4.56 -8.44 4.83
N SER A 49 -3.63 -9.33 4.46
CA SER A 49 -3.92 -10.36 3.45
C SER A 49 -4.99 -11.34 3.92
N ILE A 50 -4.93 -11.78 5.18
CA ILE A 50 -5.92 -12.67 5.80
C ILE A 50 -7.27 -11.96 5.89
N GLU A 51 -7.30 -10.71 6.36
CA GLU A 51 -8.52 -9.92 6.48
C GLU A 51 -9.20 -9.75 5.12
N LEU A 52 -8.46 -9.34 4.10
CA LEU A 52 -8.97 -9.16 2.74
C LEU A 52 -9.46 -10.46 2.12
N LEU A 53 -8.72 -11.56 2.27
CA LEU A 53 -9.06 -12.86 1.70
C LEU A 53 -10.26 -13.51 2.41
N SER A 54 -10.54 -13.15 3.66
CA SER A 54 -11.68 -13.61 4.43
C SER A 54 -13.00 -12.99 3.95
N GLU A 55 -12.95 -11.91 3.17
CA GLU A 55 -14.11 -11.17 2.66
C GLU A 55 -14.19 -11.22 1.13
N PRO A 56 -14.96 -12.15 0.54
CA PRO A 56 -15.03 -12.29 -0.93
C PRO A 56 -15.44 -11.02 -1.69
N LYS A 57 -16.21 -10.14 -1.04
CA LYS A 57 -16.59 -8.85 -1.62
C LYS A 57 -15.38 -7.92 -1.81
N MET A 58 -14.44 -7.92 -0.86
CA MET A 58 -13.22 -7.11 -0.95
C MET A 58 -12.30 -7.64 -2.04
N VAL A 59 -12.11 -8.96 -2.09
CA VAL A 59 -11.33 -9.60 -3.17
C VAL A 59 -11.90 -9.22 -4.54
N ARG A 60 -13.22 -9.27 -4.70
CA ARG A 60 -13.89 -8.90 -5.95
C ARG A 60 -13.60 -7.44 -6.32
N ARG A 61 -13.73 -6.51 -5.39
CA ARG A 61 -13.43 -5.08 -5.62
C ARG A 61 -11.98 -4.87 -6.05
N ILE A 62 -11.03 -5.55 -5.43
CA ILE A 62 -9.61 -5.49 -5.81
C ILE A 62 -9.43 -5.97 -7.25
N LEU A 63 -10.07 -7.07 -7.64
CA LEU A 63 -10.01 -7.61 -9.00
C LEU A 63 -10.67 -6.67 -10.03
N GLU A 64 -11.79 -6.04 -9.69
CA GLU A 64 -12.44 -5.02 -10.52
C GLU A 64 -11.53 -3.80 -10.72
N GLY A 65 -10.86 -3.34 -9.68
CA GLY A 65 -9.87 -2.27 -9.74
C GLY A 65 -8.68 -2.62 -10.66
N GLU A 66 -8.16 -3.84 -10.54
CA GLU A 66 -7.10 -4.35 -11.42
C GLU A 66 -7.54 -4.41 -12.89
N ALA A 67 -8.74 -4.95 -13.14
CA ALA A 67 -9.30 -5.03 -14.48
C ALA A 67 -9.50 -3.63 -15.09
N ALA A 68 -9.95 -2.66 -14.30
CA ALA A 68 -10.08 -1.27 -14.72
C ALA A 68 -8.73 -0.65 -15.12
N LEU A 69 -7.68 -0.88 -14.32
CA LEU A 69 -6.33 -0.42 -14.65
C LEU A 69 -5.77 -1.08 -15.91
N GLN A 70 -6.08 -2.34 -16.15
CA GLN A 70 -5.63 -3.07 -17.35
C GLN A 70 -6.37 -2.64 -18.61
N SER A 71 -7.68 -2.36 -18.52
CA SER A 71 -8.50 -1.91 -19.64
C SER A 71 -8.36 -0.43 -19.98
N GLY A 72 -7.55 0.33 -19.20
CA GLY A 72 -7.41 1.77 -19.39
C GLY A 72 -8.56 2.58 -18.81
N ASN A 73 -9.46 1.95 -18.04
CA ASN A 73 -10.53 2.64 -17.31
C ASN A 73 -9.99 3.20 -16.00
N LEU A 74 -9.27 4.32 -16.11
CA LEU A 74 -8.50 4.93 -15.03
C LEU A 74 -8.54 6.45 -15.11
N TYR A 75 -8.21 7.08 -13.98
CA TYR A 75 -7.89 8.50 -13.88
C TYR A 75 -6.38 8.69 -13.70
N MET A 76 -5.85 9.72 -14.33
CA MET A 76 -4.49 10.16 -14.06
C MET A 76 -4.45 11.09 -12.83
N GLY A 77 -3.31 11.18 -12.18
CA GLY A 77 -3.15 11.99 -10.96
C GLY A 77 -3.58 13.45 -11.14
N GLU A 78 -3.35 14.02 -12.32
CA GLU A 78 -3.76 15.39 -12.65
C GLU A 78 -5.30 15.55 -12.67
N GLU A 79 -6.03 14.56 -13.17
CA GLU A 79 -7.49 14.56 -13.20
C GLU A 79 -8.07 14.39 -11.78
N LEU A 80 -7.44 13.53 -10.96
CA LEU A 80 -7.80 13.35 -9.56
C LEU A 80 -7.58 14.63 -8.75
N ALA A 81 -6.45 15.31 -8.97
CA ALA A 81 -6.14 16.56 -8.32
C ALA A 81 -7.04 17.73 -8.79
N ALA A 82 -7.52 17.69 -10.04
CA ALA A 82 -8.40 18.71 -10.58
C ALA A 82 -9.80 18.73 -9.96
N LEU A 83 -10.22 17.62 -9.35
CA LEU A 83 -11.51 17.47 -8.70
C LEU A 83 -11.54 18.03 -7.27
N ASP A 84 -10.36 18.27 -6.68
CA ASP A 84 -10.22 18.91 -5.37
C ASP A 84 -9.45 20.24 -5.53
N PRO A 85 -10.10 21.41 -5.26
CA PRO A 85 -9.44 22.72 -5.36
C PRO A 85 -8.23 22.86 -4.45
N GLU A 86 -8.20 22.19 -3.29
CA GLU A 86 -7.08 22.23 -2.35
C GLU A 86 -5.95 21.30 -2.80
N ALA A 87 -6.26 20.12 -3.36
CA ALA A 87 -5.27 19.23 -3.93
C ALA A 87 -4.54 19.83 -5.15
N ARG A 88 -5.18 20.75 -5.88
CA ARG A 88 -4.54 21.54 -6.94
C ARG A 88 -3.31 22.30 -6.44
N PHE A 89 -3.33 22.75 -5.19
CA PHE A 89 -2.19 23.47 -4.62
C PHE A 89 -1.00 22.55 -4.37
N VAL A 90 -1.24 21.34 -3.87
CA VAL A 90 -0.19 20.34 -3.59
C VAL A 90 0.45 19.83 -4.88
N VAL A 91 -0.34 19.46 -5.89
CA VAL A 91 0.16 19.01 -7.20
C VAL A 91 0.92 20.13 -7.91
N ARG A 92 0.45 21.37 -7.81
CA ARG A 92 1.14 22.55 -8.39
C ARG A 92 2.50 22.82 -7.77
N THR A 93 2.66 22.53 -6.48
CA THR A 93 3.93 22.71 -5.77
C THR A 93 4.92 21.60 -6.11
N LEU A 94 4.44 20.37 -6.38
CA LEU A 94 5.29 19.23 -6.71
C LEU A 94 5.63 19.10 -8.21
N THR A 95 4.79 19.61 -9.10
CA THR A 95 4.96 19.45 -10.56
C THR A 95 5.42 20.71 -11.31
N GLY A 96 5.54 21.85 -10.64
CA GLY A 96 6.17 23.06 -11.21
C GLY A 96 5.48 23.72 -12.40
N GLY A 97 4.24 23.36 -12.76
CA GLY A 97 3.51 24.06 -13.82
C GLY A 97 2.37 23.27 -14.46
N LEU A 98 1.26 23.94 -14.73
CA LEU A 98 0.09 23.42 -15.43
C LEU A 98 0.38 23.18 -16.91
N SER A 99 0.43 21.93 -17.35
CA SER A 99 0.13 21.56 -18.73
C SER A 99 -1.06 20.61 -18.75
N LEU A 100 -2.09 20.97 -19.51
CA LEU A 100 -3.32 20.17 -19.72
C LEU A 100 -3.13 19.04 -20.75
N ALA A 101 -1.92 18.76 -21.15
CA ALA A 101 -1.56 17.61 -21.98
C ALA A 101 -0.73 16.63 -21.12
N PRO A 102 -0.82 15.30 -21.36
CA PRO A 102 0.13 14.37 -20.76
C PRO A 102 1.52 14.73 -21.29
N THR A 103 2.20 15.61 -20.57
CA THR A 103 3.57 15.99 -20.90
C THR A 103 4.44 14.77 -20.67
N PRO A 104 5.23 14.34 -21.68
CA PRO A 104 6.27 13.37 -21.44
C PRO A 104 7.14 13.94 -20.33
N ARG A 105 7.26 13.19 -19.25
CA ARG A 105 8.07 13.52 -18.07
C ARG A 105 9.44 14.01 -18.54
N ALA A 106 9.84 15.17 -18.09
CA ALA A 106 11.19 15.68 -18.37
C ALA A 106 12.21 14.66 -17.84
N ALA A 107 13.17 14.28 -18.66
CA ALA A 107 14.25 13.39 -18.26
C ALA A 107 15.00 14.05 -17.08
N GLY A 108 14.84 13.51 -15.86
CA GLY A 108 15.43 14.03 -14.62
C GLY A 108 14.44 14.29 -13.47
N ASP A 109 13.12 14.18 -13.70
CA ASP A 109 12.15 14.28 -12.61
C ASP A 109 12.02 12.93 -11.89
N ASP A 110 12.56 12.87 -10.66
CA ASP A 110 12.55 11.70 -9.80
C ASP A 110 11.20 11.42 -9.11
N SER A 111 10.18 12.22 -9.38
CA SER A 111 8.85 12.06 -8.78
C SER A 111 8.08 10.86 -9.33
N TRP A 112 7.24 10.24 -8.48
CA TRP A 112 6.31 9.19 -8.89
C TRP A 112 5.04 9.79 -9.47
N GLY A 113 4.53 9.21 -10.56
CA GLY A 113 3.20 9.52 -11.09
C GLY A 113 2.13 8.69 -10.39
N LEU A 114 0.88 9.09 -10.57
CA LEU A 114 -0.29 8.40 -10.04
C LEU A 114 -1.26 8.09 -11.17
N CYS A 115 -1.80 6.86 -11.18
CA CYS A 115 -3.07 6.56 -11.84
C CYS A 115 -3.95 5.78 -10.88
N ALA A 116 -5.25 6.02 -10.95
CA ALA A 116 -6.24 5.40 -10.10
C ALA A 116 -7.29 4.67 -10.93
N SER A 117 -7.70 3.48 -10.50
CA SER A 117 -8.81 2.77 -11.13
C SER A 117 -10.12 3.56 -10.95
N MET A 118 -11.08 3.41 -11.87
CA MET A 118 -12.42 3.98 -11.70
C MET A 118 -13.11 3.54 -10.40
N PRO A 119 -13.06 2.25 -10.01
CA PRO A 119 -13.58 1.81 -8.72
C PRO A 119 -12.94 2.53 -7.53
N SER A 120 -11.60 2.68 -7.49
CA SER A 120 -10.93 3.35 -6.37
C SER A 120 -11.30 4.83 -6.28
N ARG A 121 -11.46 5.50 -7.43
CA ARG A 121 -11.93 6.89 -7.47
C ARG A 121 -13.33 7.03 -6.88
N LYS A 122 -14.26 6.15 -7.30
CA LYS A 122 -15.63 6.14 -6.76
C LYS A 122 -15.64 5.85 -5.26
N ALA A 123 -14.82 4.88 -4.82
CA ALA A 123 -14.69 4.54 -3.42
C ALA A 123 -14.23 5.71 -2.56
N LEU A 124 -13.29 6.53 -3.06
CA LEU A 124 -12.82 7.73 -2.38
C LEU A 124 -13.95 8.75 -2.15
N ASP A 125 -14.87 8.90 -3.12
CA ASP A 125 -16.02 9.80 -3.00
C ASP A 125 -17.09 9.28 -2.01
N GLU A 126 -17.15 7.97 -1.80
CA GLU A 126 -18.08 7.31 -0.88
C GLU A 126 -17.60 7.31 0.59
N LEU A 127 -16.34 7.67 0.84
CA LEU A 127 -15.80 7.79 2.20
C LEU A 127 -16.41 9.00 2.95
N GLN A 128 -16.42 8.89 4.26
CA GLN A 128 -16.73 10.06 5.11
C GLN A 128 -15.69 11.17 4.84
N PHE A 129 -16.14 12.43 4.90
CA PHE A 129 -15.32 13.59 4.49
C PHE A 129 -13.91 13.59 5.08
N HIS A 130 -13.78 13.42 6.41
CA HIS A 130 -12.48 13.45 7.08
C HIS A 130 -11.58 12.27 6.64
N VAL A 131 -12.13 11.06 6.42
CA VAL A 131 -11.39 9.90 5.91
C VAL A 131 -10.96 10.12 4.47
N ALA A 132 -11.85 10.67 3.64
CA ALA A 132 -11.54 11.00 2.25
C ALA A 132 -10.41 12.04 2.17
N ASP A 133 -10.45 13.07 3.00
CA ASP A 133 -9.41 14.10 3.09
C ASP A 133 -8.08 13.53 3.55
N ALA A 134 -8.06 12.76 4.65
CA ALA A 134 -6.87 12.06 5.12
C ALA A 134 -6.30 11.12 4.05
N THR A 135 -7.16 10.40 3.31
CA THR A 135 -6.74 9.50 2.23
C THR A 135 -6.14 10.27 1.05
N ARG A 136 -6.72 11.41 0.65
CA ARG A 136 -6.14 12.27 -0.39
C ARG A 136 -4.77 12.80 0.03
N ASN A 137 -4.67 13.33 1.24
CA ASN A 137 -3.41 13.84 1.78
C ASN A 137 -2.32 12.77 1.81
N PHE A 138 -2.67 11.55 2.18
CA PHE A 138 -1.77 10.40 2.10
C PHE A 138 -1.36 10.09 0.66
N VAL A 139 -2.31 9.99 -0.26
CA VAL A 139 -2.07 9.61 -1.66
C VAL A 139 -1.19 10.63 -2.36
N PHE A 140 -1.50 11.91 -2.25
CA PHE A 140 -0.72 12.97 -2.91
C PHE A 140 0.55 13.38 -2.16
N GLY A 141 0.67 13.04 -0.89
CA GLY A 141 1.84 13.31 -0.06
C GLY A 141 2.77 12.10 0.03
N ARG A 142 2.65 11.38 1.14
CA ARG A 142 3.57 10.28 1.50
C ARG A 142 3.64 9.16 0.46
N LEU A 143 2.50 8.80 -0.14
CA LEU A 143 2.47 7.71 -1.13
C LEU A 143 3.28 8.05 -2.38
N LEU A 144 3.24 9.28 -2.88
CA LEU A 144 4.02 9.68 -4.06
C LEU A 144 5.48 10.01 -3.72
N ALA A 145 5.76 10.39 -2.49
CA ALA A 145 7.13 10.66 -2.04
C ALA A 145 7.94 9.36 -1.91
N GLU A 146 7.40 8.38 -1.18
CA GLU A 146 8.10 7.15 -0.85
C GLU A 146 7.18 5.91 -0.98
N PRO A 147 6.73 5.58 -2.20
CA PRO A 147 5.66 4.60 -2.38
C PRO A 147 6.00 3.18 -1.91
N ALA A 148 7.28 2.78 -1.95
CA ALA A 148 7.71 1.48 -1.45
C ALA A 148 7.73 1.41 0.09
N ALA A 149 7.93 2.56 0.76
CA ALA A 149 7.92 2.67 2.22
C ALA A 149 6.53 2.99 2.78
N ALA A 150 5.63 3.53 1.96
CA ALA A 150 4.33 4.02 2.38
C ALA A 150 3.33 2.91 2.78
N GLY A 151 3.49 1.69 2.31
CA GLY A 151 2.60 0.57 2.63
C GLY A 151 3.34 -0.74 2.81
N VAL A 152 2.65 -1.78 3.25
CA VAL A 152 3.17 -3.12 3.45
C VAL A 152 2.77 -4.04 2.29
N GLU A 153 3.63 -5.00 1.94
CA GLU A 153 3.33 -5.94 0.87
C GLU A 153 2.30 -6.97 1.32
N LEU A 154 1.29 -7.19 0.48
CA LEU A 154 0.31 -8.25 0.69
C LEU A 154 0.85 -9.61 0.25
N HIS A 155 0.28 -10.69 0.79
CA HIS A 155 0.74 -12.05 0.60
C HIS A 155 -0.26 -12.93 -0.16
N GLY A 156 0.20 -14.13 -0.56
CA GLY A 156 -0.61 -15.13 -1.22
C GLY A 156 -1.15 -14.65 -2.57
N PHE A 157 -2.45 -14.79 -2.80
CA PHE A 157 -3.13 -14.34 -4.01
C PHE A 157 -3.05 -12.81 -4.23
N LEU A 158 -2.87 -12.04 -3.16
CA LEU A 158 -2.73 -10.59 -3.21
C LEU A 158 -1.29 -10.10 -3.34
N ALA A 159 -0.30 -10.97 -3.46
CA ALA A 159 1.11 -10.62 -3.61
C ALA A 159 1.35 -9.59 -4.74
N ARG A 160 2.45 -8.82 -4.63
CA ARG A 160 2.81 -7.70 -5.51
C ARG A 160 1.87 -6.48 -5.40
N ARG A 161 0.97 -6.45 -4.44
CA ARG A 161 0.20 -5.27 -4.04
C ARG A 161 0.73 -4.80 -2.70
N LEU A 162 0.68 -3.51 -2.51
CA LEU A 162 0.96 -2.89 -1.22
C LEU A 162 -0.36 -2.37 -0.67
N ALA A 163 -0.48 -2.41 0.64
CA ALA A 163 -1.62 -1.85 1.36
C ALA A 163 -1.14 -0.93 2.47
N THR A 164 -1.92 0.08 2.77
CA THR A 164 -1.73 0.92 3.93
C THR A 164 -3.07 1.36 4.48
N ARG A 165 -3.17 1.41 5.79
CA ARG A 165 -4.35 1.90 6.48
C ARG A 165 -4.23 3.40 6.69
N VAL A 166 -5.27 4.13 6.30
CA VAL A 166 -5.44 5.56 6.56
C VAL A 166 -6.78 5.72 7.26
N GLU A 167 -6.75 5.90 8.57
CA GLU A 167 -7.94 5.86 9.43
C GLU A 167 -8.77 4.58 9.22
N THR A 168 -9.99 4.71 8.69
CA THR A 168 -10.87 3.57 8.37
C THR A 168 -10.81 3.15 6.90
N ALA A 169 -9.94 3.75 6.10
CA ALA A 169 -9.72 3.36 4.72
C ALA A 169 -8.47 2.47 4.60
N LEU A 170 -8.55 1.41 3.80
CA LEU A 170 -7.40 0.62 3.36
C LEU A 170 -7.12 0.95 1.90
N VAL A 171 -5.96 1.54 1.65
CA VAL A 171 -5.49 1.95 0.32
C VAL A 171 -4.64 0.84 -0.27
N ILE A 172 -5.07 0.28 -1.40
CA ILE A 172 -4.38 -0.83 -2.09
C ILE A 172 -3.82 -0.33 -3.42
N TYR A 173 -2.53 -0.53 -3.63
CA TYR A 173 -1.84 -0.03 -4.80
C TYR A 173 -0.73 -0.98 -5.29
N ARG A 174 -0.23 -0.72 -6.50
CA ARG A 174 0.92 -1.39 -7.10
C ARG A 174 1.93 -0.36 -7.58
N LEU A 175 3.18 -0.78 -7.65
CA LEU A 175 4.27 0.02 -8.19
C LEU A 175 4.68 -0.48 -9.57
N ASP A 176 4.72 0.42 -10.52
CA ASP A 176 5.38 0.23 -11.81
C ASP A 176 6.70 0.99 -11.76
N SER A 177 7.76 0.30 -11.31
CA SER A 177 9.08 0.93 -11.12
C SER A 177 9.71 1.39 -12.44
N VAL A 178 9.38 0.74 -13.56
CA VAL A 178 9.89 1.10 -14.88
C VAL A 178 9.30 2.44 -15.32
N LYS A 179 8.01 2.63 -15.10
CA LYS A 179 7.29 3.86 -15.46
C LYS A 179 7.29 4.88 -14.33
N ARG A 180 7.84 4.54 -13.15
CA ARG A 180 7.73 5.33 -11.91
C ARG A 180 6.28 5.77 -11.65
N LEU A 181 5.38 4.81 -11.66
CA LEU A 181 3.95 5.04 -11.57
C LEU A 181 3.36 4.25 -10.40
N VAL A 182 2.68 4.94 -9.50
CA VAL A 182 1.81 4.34 -8.51
C VAL A 182 0.46 4.06 -9.17
N ARG A 183 0.02 2.80 -9.11
CA ARG A 183 -1.28 2.35 -9.62
C ARG A 183 -2.20 2.09 -8.45
N LEU A 184 -3.09 3.01 -8.16
CA LEU A 184 -4.09 2.88 -7.12
C LEU A 184 -5.17 1.89 -7.58
N VAL A 185 -5.17 0.70 -6.98
CA VAL A 185 -6.05 -0.41 -7.36
C VAL A 185 -7.44 -0.22 -6.77
N GLU A 186 -7.52 -0.03 -5.44
CA GLU A 186 -8.77 0.08 -4.72
C GLU A 186 -8.60 0.83 -3.39
N ILE A 187 -9.67 1.44 -2.92
CA ILE A 187 -9.80 2.00 -1.58
C ILE A 187 -10.99 1.31 -0.90
N LEU A 188 -10.74 0.63 0.19
CA LEU A 188 -11.74 -0.11 0.94
C LEU A 188 -12.05 0.61 2.25
N ASN A 189 -13.33 0.80 2.57
CA ASN A 189 -13.72 1.25 3.90
C ASN A 189 -13.79 0.03 4.83
N ILE A 190 -12.89 -0.03 5.81
CA ILE A 190 -12.77 -1.11 6.78
C ILE A 190 -13.29 -0.73 8.18
N GLY A 191 -13.93 0.45 8.32
CA GLY A 191 -14.43 0.95 9.61
C GLY A 191 -15.44 0.05 10.33
N GLY A 192 -16.11 -0.85 9.61
CA GLY A 192 -16.99 -1.85 10.21
C GLY A 192 -16.29 -3.15 10.64
N MET A 193 -15.00 -3.32 10.33
CA MET A 193 -14.21 -4.52 10.61
C MET A 193 -13.33 -4.38 11.86
N VAL A 194 -13.12 -3.15 12.34
CA VAL A 194 -12.22 -2.79 13.45
C VAL A 194 -12.61 -3.42 14.80
N GLY A 195 -13.71 -4.16 14.90
CA GLY A 195 -14.13 -4.83 16.14
C GLY A 195 -13.36 -6.10 16.51
N ARG A 196 -12.35 -6.55 15.73
CA ARG A 196 -11.69 -7.85 15.98
C ARG A 196 -10.21 -7.79 16.39
N THR A 197 -9.50 -6.67 16.24
CA THR A 197 -8.06 -6.65 16.46
C THR A 197 -7.52 -5.53 17.37
N ASP A 198 -8.36 -4.69 17.97
CA ASP A 198 -7.91 -3.57 18.81
C ASP A 198 -7.37 -3.96 20.20
N ASN A 199 -6.98 -5.22 20.42
CA ASN A 199 -6.45 -5.70 21.72
C ASN A 199 -4.93 -5.86 21.77
N HIS A 200 -4.18 -5.31 20.83
CA HIS A 200 -2.71 -5.32 20.89
C HIS A 200 -2.16 -3.92 21.13
N HIS A 201 -2.31 -3.42 22.36
CA HIS A 201 -1.40 -2.42 22.90
C HIS A 201 -0.07 -3.11 23.22
N TRP A 202 0.93 -2.88 22.41
CA TRP A 202 2.35 -3.11 22.74
C TRP A 202 3.01 -1.80 23.14
#